data_096e8626bdf8d2d14de0061a9cf26694
#
_entry.id   096e8626bdf8d2d14de0061a9cf26694
#
_cell.length_a   1.000
_cell.length_b   1.000
_cell.length_c   1.000
_cell.angle_alpha   90.00
_cell.angle_beta   90.00
_cell.angle_gamma   90.00
#
_symmetry.space_group_name_H-M   'P 1'
#
loop_
_entity.id
_entity.type
_entity.pdbx_description
1 polymer ?
#
loop_
_entity_poly.entity_id
_entity_poly.type
_entity_poly.pdbx_seq_one_letter_code
_entity_poly.pdbx_strand_id
1 'polypeptide(L)'
;ALQAAVDDGAFPGAVLAVRLRGTLIYEGAVGRLSSQIPGEGVTIHTCYDLASLTKVLATTTALLLLMQRGKLTLDDRIDRILIALQGSAAGAASIHQLLTHSSGLPGWRPYYERLASLEAGQSGFPGRTAAREAVLGYIAQEALVYERGSRSLYSDLGFMLLGWAVERL
;
A
#
# COMPACT_ATOMS: atom_id res chain seq x y z
N ALA A 1 26.94 -11.20 3.67
CA ALA A 1 25.68 -10.85 4.36
C ALA A 1 24.46 -11.39 3.62
N LEU A 2 24.20 -11.03 2.32
CA LEU A 2 23.00 -11.50 1.62
C LEU A 2 22.93 -13.02 1.47
N GLN A 3 24.02 -13.68 1.04
CA GLN A 3 24.05 -15.13 0.92
C GLN A 3 23.79 -15.82 2.26
N ALA A 4 24.39 -15.33 3.35
CA ALA A 4 24.15 -15.87 4.69
C ALA A 4 22.66 -15.78 5.07
N ALA A 5 21.98 -14.68 4.76
CA ALA A 5 20.54 -14.53 5.02
C ALA A 5 19.67 -15.49 4.19
N VAL A 6 20.07 -15.79 2.96
CA VAL A 6 19.45 -16.86 2.15
C VAL A 6 19.67 -18.23 2.77
N ASP A 7 20.91 -18.52 3.20
CA ASP A 7 21.28 -19.80 3.82
C ASP A 7 20.56 -20.01 5.15
N ASP A 8 20.33 -18.92 5.90
CA ASP A 8 19.55 -18.89 7.15
C ASP A 8 18.02 -18.91 6.92
N GLY A 9 17.57 -18.90 5.66
CA GLY A 9 16.15 -18.97 5.30
C GLY A 9 15.35 -17.68 5.56
N ALA A 10 16.01 -16.53 5.76
CA ALA A 10 15.33 -15.26 5.98
C ALA A 10 14.52 -14.80 4.76
N PHE A 11 15.00 -15.10 3.56
CA PHE A 11 14.29 -14.89 2.28
C PHE A 11 14.86 -15.84 1.21
N PRO A 12 14.09 -16.18 0.17
CA PRO A 12 14.53 -17.14 -0.84
C PRO A 12 15.63 -16.59 -1.74
N GLY A 13 15.64 -15.31 -2.05
CA GLY A 13 16.62 -14.67 -2.92
C GLY A 13 16.47 -13.16 -2.96
N ALA A 14 17.49 -12.48 -3.45
CA ALA A 14 17.54 -11.03 -3.53
C ALA A 14 18.45 -10.54 -4.67
N VAL A 15 18.18 -9.30 -5.10
CA VAL A 15 19.07 -8.51 -5.95
C VAL A 15 19.48 -7.26 -5.16
N LEU A 16 20.77 -6.92 -5.22
CA LEU A 16 21.30 -5.71 -4.62
C LEU A 16 22.10 -4.91 -5.65
N ALA A 17 21.78 -3.63 -5.77
CA ALA A 17 22.59 -2.65 -6.47
C ALA A 17 22.97 -1.53 -5.51
N VAL A 18 24.25 -1.18 -5.43
CA VAL A 18 24.75 -0.10 -4.60
C VAL A 18 25.38 0.97 -5.46
N ARG A 19 24.92 2.21 -5.28
CA ARG A 19 25.49 3.38 -5.96
C ARG A 19 26.09 4.35 -4.95
N LEU A 20 27.29 4.84 -5.25
CA LEU A 20 27.93 5.89 -4.49
C LEU A 20 28.14 7.10 -5.42
N ARG A 21 27.56 8.24 -5.05
CA ARG A 21 27.61 9.48 -5.85
C ARG A 21 27.25 9.26 -7.32
N GLY A 22 26.20 8.45 -7.57
CA GLY A 22 25.72 8.11 -8.92
C GLY A 22 26.45 6.95 -9.61
N THR A 23 27.65 6.56 -9.14
CA THR A 23 28.42 5.46 -9.72
C THR A 23 27.96 4.12 -9.13
N LEU A 24 27.68 3.13 -9.98
CA LEU A 24 27.39 1.77 -9.55
C LEU A 24 28.69 1.14 -9.04
N ILE A 25 28.72 0.79 -7.76
CA ILE A 25 29.91 0.20 -7.11
C ILE A 25 29.73 -1.29 -6.78
N TYR A 26 28.48 -1.75 -6.78
CA TYR A 26 28.15 -3.17 -6.60
C TYR A 26 26.83 -3.47 -7.28
N GLU A 27 26.75 -4.63 -7.92
CA GLU A 27 25.51 -5.24 -8.39
C GLU A 27 25.63 -6.76 -8.27
N GLY A 28 24.63 -7.41 -7.73
CA GLY A 28 24.66 -8.86 -7.55
C GLY A 28 23.29 -9.44 -7.19
N ALA A 29 23.16 -10.73 -7.47
CA ALA A 29 21.98 -11.52 -7.18
C ALA A 29 22.37 -12.76 -6.37
N VAL A 30 21.50 -13.19 -5.45
CA VAL A 30 21.70 -14.37 -4.60
C VAL A 30 20.41 -15.15 -4.46
N GLY A 31 20.52 -16.46 -4.27
CA GLY A 31 19.38 -17.33 -3.93
C GLY A 31 18.50 -17.71 -5.11
N ARG A 32 17.24 -18.01 -4.85
CA ARG A 32 16.25 -18.57 -5.77
C ARG A 32 14.97 -17.71 -5.78
N LEU A 33 14.13 -17.88 -6.81
CA LEU A 33 12.84 -17.17 -6.92
C LEU A 33 11.84 -17.58 -5.86
N SER A 34 11.89 -18.81 -5.38
CA SER A 34 10.99 -19.35 -4.35
C SER A 34 11.72 -20.35 -3.46
N SER A 35 11.36 -20.40 -2.17
CA SER A 35 11.80 -21.43 -1.25
C SER A 35 11.01 -22.74 -1.42
N GLN A 36 9.80 -22.69 -1.98
CA GLN A 36 8.88 -23.82 -2.09
C GLN A 36 8.98 -24.55 -3.41
N ILE A 37 9.42 -23.88 -4.47
CA ILE A 37 9.47 -24.42 -5.82
C ILE A 37 10.94 -24.52 -6.25
N PRO A 38 11.47 -25.75 -6.47
CA PRO A 38 12.78 -25.91 -7.08
C PRO A 38 12.79 -25.25 -8.45
N GLY A 39 13.70 -24.34 -8.70
CA GLY A 39 13.68 -23.60 -9.94
C GLY A 39 14.90 -22.70 -10.13
N GLU A 40 14.75 -21.77 -11.04
CA GLU A 40 15.79 -20.84 -11.46
C GLU A 40 16.32 -19.98 -10.32
N GLY A 41 17.62 -19.69 -10.36
CA GLY A 41 18.26 -18.74 -9.48
C GLY A 41 17.81 -17.31 -9.77
N VAL A 42 17.92 -16.45 -8.78
CA VAL A 42 17.73 -15.01 -8.96
C VAL A 42 18.86 -14.45 -9.82
N THR A 43 18.52 -13.58 -10.75
CA THR A 43 19.46 -12.84 -11.58
C THR A 43 19.28 -11.34 -11.39
N ILE A 44 20.23 -10.52 -11.83
CA ILE A 44 20.12 -9.06 -11.79
C ILE A 44 18.93 -8.53 -12.64
N HIS A 45 18.35 -9.36 -13.49
CA HIS A 45 17.19 -9.05 -14.33
C HIS A 45 15.87 -9.57 -13.76
N THR A 46 15.90 -10.20 -12.57
CA THR A 46 14.69 -10.70 -11.92
C THR A 46 13.76 -9.53 -11.58
N CYS A 47 12.50 -9.63 -12.03
CA CYS A 47 11.48 -8.66 -11.70
C CYS A 47 10.88 -8.99 -10.33
N TYR A 48 10.74 -7.96 -9.50
CA TYR A 48 10.11 -8.04 -8.17
C TYR A 48 8.83 -7.21 -8.13
N ASP A 49 7.86 -7.68 -7.36
CA ASP A 49 6.74 -6.84 -6.95
C ASP A 49 7.29 -5.67 -6.12
N LEU A 50 6.91 -4.46 -6.48
CA LEU A 50 7.30 -3.25 -5.77
C LEU A 50 6.69 -3.15 -4.37
N ALA A 51 5.65 -3.94 -4.09
CA ALA A 51 4.95 -3.93 -2.82
C ALA A 51 4.70 -2.50 -2.34
N SER A 52 5.12 -2.14 -1.13
CA SER A 52 4.90 -0.81 -0.56
C SER A 52 5.70 0.33 -1.20
N LEU A 53 6.68 0.05 -2.05
CA LEU A 53 7.28 1.10 -2.88
C LEU A 53 6.25 1.74 -3.83
N THR A 54 5.16 1.04 -4.13
CA THR A 54 3.99 1.57 -4.86
C THR A 54 3.45 2.84 -4.20
N LYS A 55 3.47 2.92 -2.87
CA LYS A 55 3.00 4.10 -2.12
C LYS A 55 3.77 5.36 -2.52
N VAL A 56 5.08 5.25 -2.63
CA VAL A 56 5.98 6.38 -2.94
C VAL A 56 6.00 6.63 -4.44
N LEU A 57 6.25 5.58 -5.24
CA LEU A 57 6.49 5.72 -6.68
C LEU A 57 5.22 6.02 -7.47
N ALA A 58 4.08 5.46 -7.08
CA ALA A 58 2.82 5.64 -7.80
C ALA A 58 1.86 6.58 -7.06
N THR A 59 1.37 6.20 -5.88
CA THR A 59 0.28 6.93 -5.21
C THR A 59 0.69 8.34 -4.82
N THR A 60 1.82 8.51 -4.14
CA THR A 60 2.31 9.84 -3.72
C THR A 60 2.65 10.70 -4.93
N THR A 61 3.31 10.15 -5.94
CA THR A 61 3.66 10.88 -7.17
C THR A 61 2.40 11.35 -7.91
N ALA A 62 1.37 10.50 -8.03
CA ALA A 62 0.10 10.86 -8.65
C ALA A 62 -0.59 12.00 -7.88
N LEU A 63 -0.61 11.94 -6.54
CA LEU A 63 -1.18 13.02 -5.72
C LEU A 63 -0.43 14.34 -5.89
N LEU A 64 0.92 14.32 -5.94
CA LEU A 64 1.72 15.51 -6.20
C LEU A 64 1.38 16.13 -7.57
N LEU A 65 1.18 15.32 -8.61
CA LEU A 65 0.76 15.80 -9.93
C LEU A 65 -0.66 16.39 -9.89
N LEU A 66 -1.57 15.81 -9.13
CA LEU A 66 -2.92 16.36 -8.95
C LEU A 66 -2.88 17.68 -8.18
N MET A 67 -2.04 17.79 -7.14
CA MET A 67 -1.80 19.06 -6.42
C MET A 67 -1.23 20.14 -7.35
N GLN A 68 -0.24 19.79 -8.15
CA GLN A 68 0.34 20.71 -9.15
C GLN A 68 -0.71 21.22 -10.14
N ARG A 69 -1.71 20.41 -10.47
CA ARG A 69 -2.85 20.76 -11.33
C ARG A 69 -3.99 21.49 -10.59
N GLY A 70 -3.83 21.78 -9.32
CA GLY A 70 -4.85 22.44 -8.48
C GLY A 70 -6.10 21.60 -8.24
N LYS A 71 -6.01 20.26 -8.38
CA LYS A 71 -7.15 19.35 -8.20
C LYS A 71 -7.41 18.99 -6.75
N LEU A 72 -6.39 19.06 -5.90
CA LEU A 72 -6.49 18.85 -4.46
C LEU A 72 -5.35 19.58 -3.72
N THR A 73 -5.51 19.71 -2.42
CA THR A 73 -4.52 20.26 -1.49
C THR A 73 -4.22 19.25 -0.36
N LEU A 74 -3.16 19.48 0.39
CA LEU A 74 -2.82 18.64 1.57
C LEU A 74 -3.89 18.72 2.67
N ASP A 75 -4.61 19.84 2.76
CA ASP A 75 -5.62 20.08 3.79
C ASP A 75 -7.01 19.56 3.41
N ASP A 76 -7.21 19.12 2.17
CA ASP A 76 -8.48 18.54 1.76
C ASP A 76 -8.77 17.25 2.53
N ARG A 77 -10.00 17.14 3.00
CA ARG A 77 -10.48 15.93 3.65
C ARG A 77 -10.81 14.88 2.62
N ILE A 78 -10.49 13.62 2.94
CA ILE A 78 -10.72 12.50 2.04
C ILE A 78 -12.21 12.28 1.72
N ASP A 79 -13.13 12.63 2.64
CA ASP A 79 -14.58 12.50 2.44
C ASP A 79 -15.17 13.51 1.42
N ARG A 80 -14.42 14.54 1.03
CA ARG A 80 -14.80 15.43 -0.09
C ARG A 80 -14.59 14.77 -1.44
N ILE A 81 -13.67 13.82 -1.51
CA ILE A 81 -13.34 13.08 -2.73
C ILE A 81 -14.07 11.74 -2.75
N LEU A 82 -14.01 11.01 -1.65
CA LEU A 82 -14.66 9.71 -1.45
C LEU A 82 -15.93 9.90 -0.59
N ILE A 83 -17.03 10.29 -1.24
CA ILE A 83 -18.30 10.66 -0.59
C ILE A 83 -18.83 9.56 0.33
N ALA A 84 -18.58 8.29 0.01
CA ALA A 84 -18.97 7.14 0.85
C ALA A 84 -18.35 7.17 2.26
N LEU A 85 -17.33 8.00 2.51
CA LEU A 85 -16.70 8.17 3.81
C LEU A 85 -17.30 9.31 4.64
N GLN A 86 -18.29 10.05 4.13
CA GLN A 86 -18.90 11.16 4.86
C GLN A 86 -19.48 10.68 6.18
N GLY A 87 -19.23 11.47 7.24
CA GLY A 87 -19.66 11.14 8.60
C GLY A 87 -18.81 10.09 9.33
N SER A 88 -17.87 9.42 8.64
CA SER A 88 -16.97 8.44 9.26
C SER A 88 -15.73 9.08 9.87
N ALA A 89 -15.13 8.39 10.84
CA ALA A 89 -13.86 8.80 11.41
C ALA A 89 -12.73 8.79 10.35
N ALA A 90 -12.73 7.83 9.42
CA ALA A 90 -11.78 7.76 8.33
C ALA A 90 -11.91 8.96 7.38
N GLY A 91 -13.14 9.36 7.05
CA GLY A 91 -13.45 10.44 6.12
C GLY A 91 -12.97 11.82 6.57
N ALA A 92 -12.87 12.03 7.86
CA ALA A 92 -12.39 13.29 8.41
C ALA A 92 -10.86 13.48 8.32
N ALA A 93 -10.10 12.47 7.88
CA ALA A 93 -8.66 12.59 7.69
C ALA A 93 -8.32 13.48 6.49
N SER A 94 -7.28 14.33 6.63
CA SER A 94 -6.75 15.11 5.52
C SER A 94 -5.81 14.27 4.65
N ILE A 95 -5.59 14.72 3.41
CA ILE A 95 -4.60 14.12 2.50
C ILE A 95 -3.21 14.09 3.17
N HIS A 96 -2.82 15.17 3.86
CA HIS A 96 -1.58 15.22 4.62
C HIS A 96 -1.50 14.12 5.68
N GLN A 97 -2.56 13.94 6.48
CA GLN A 97 -2.58 12.94 7.54
C GLN A 97 -2.53 11.50 7.01
N LEU A 98 -3.12 11.25 5.85
CA LEU A 98 -3.04 9.94 5.18
C LEU A 98 -1.63 9.69 4.62
N LEU A 99 -1.03 10.67 3.94
CA LEU A 99 0.33 10.58 3.39
C LEU A 99 1.40 10.38 4.46
N THR A 100 1.25 11.01 5.62
CA THR A 100 2.20 10.94 6.75
C THR A 100 1.90 9.83 7.73
N HIS A 101 0.91 8.98 7.44
CA HIS A 101 0.46 7.91 8.33
C HIS A 101 0.01 8.41 9.71
N SER A 102 -0.51 9.62 9.80
CA SER A 102 -0.96 10.24 11.04
C SER A 102 -2.49 10.40 11.14
N SER A 103 -3.22 9.67 10.31
CA SER A 103 -4.69 9.75 10.23
C SER A 103 -5.45 9.16 11.42
N GLY A 104 -4.78 8.39 12.28
CA GLY A 104 -5.42 7.64 13.36
C GLY A 104 -5.96 6.27 12.94
N LEU A 105 -5.98 5.96 11.65
CA LEU A 105 -6.44 4.67 11.15
C LEU A 105 -5.52 3.53 11.61
N PRO A 106 -6.07 2.30 11.77
CA PRO A 106 -5.26 1.10 11.98
C PRO A 106 -4.23 0.89 10.87
N GLY A 107 -3.14 0.20 11.19
CA GLY A 107 -2.08 -0.11 10.23
C GLY A 107 -2.57 -1.03 9.11
N TRP A 108 -3.29 -2.09 9.48
CA TRP A 108 -3.71 -3.15 8.57
C TRP A 108 -4.96 -3.87 9.09
N ARG A 109 -5.73 -4.47 8.16
CA ARG A 109 -6.89 -5.34 8.45
C ARG A 109 -7.00 -6.45 7.40
N PRO A 110 -7.36 -7.69 7.78
CA PRO A 110 -7.53 -8.80 6.85
C PRO A 110 -8.88 -8.73 6.13
N TYR A 111 -9.16 -7.64 5.41
CA TYR A 111 -10.43 -7.47 4.71
C TYR A 111 -10.68 -8.54 3.65
N TYR A 112 -9.63 -9.17 3.11
CA TYR A 112 -9.76 -10.28 2.19
C TYR A 112 -10.49 -11.49 2.80
N GLU A 113 -10.33 -11.76 4.10
CA GLU A 113 -11.07 -12.82 4.81
C GLU A 113 -12.57 -12.49 4.87
N ARG A 114 -12.90 -11.21 5.11
CA ARG A 114 -14.28 -10.74 5.13
C ARG A 114 -14.91 -10.79 3.72
N LEU A 115 -14.14 -10.49 2.69
CA LEU A 115 -14.58 -10.62 1.31
C LEU A 115 -14.80 -12.09 0.94
N ALA A 116 -13.87 -12.98 1.28
CA ALA A 116 -14.00 -14.42 1.01
C ALA A 116 -15.25 -15.03 1.70
N SER A 117 -15.61 -14.57 2.90
CA SER A 117 -16.82 -15.04 3.59
C SER A 117 -18.11 -14.57 2.93
N LEU A 118 -18.13 -13.42 2.25
CA LEU A 118 -19.27 -12.97 1.46
C LEU A 118 -19.48 -13.83 0.20
N GLU A 119 -18.42 -14.46 -0.29
CA GLU A 119 -18.43 -15.29 -1.49
C GLU A 119 -18.87 -16.73 -1.23
N ALA A 120 -18.74 -17.22 -0.01
CA ALA A 120 -19.17 -18.59 0.33
C ALA A 120 -20.66 -18.87 0.05
N GLY A 121 -21.45 -17.82 -0.26
CA GLY A 121 -22.84 -17.89 -0.69
C GLY A 121 -23.10 -17.52 -2.16
N GLN A 122 -22.10 -17.11 -2.92
CA GLN A 122 -22.25 -16.70 -4.34
C GLN A 122 -21.12 -17.30 -5.18
N SER A 123 -21.44 -17.82 -6.35
CA SER A 123 -20.42 -18.39 -7.26
C SER A 123 -19.59 -17.27 -7.89
N GLY A 124 -18.42 -16.99 -7.35
CA GLY A 124 -17.42 -16.11 -7.94
C GLY A 124 -16.93 -14.99 -7.01
N PHE A 125 -15.67 -14.61 -7.17
CA PHE A 125 -15.08 -13.46 -6.46
C PHE A 125 -15.86 -12.19 -6.81
N PRO A 126 -16.30 -11.33 -5.85
CA PRO A 126 -17.00 -10.10 -6.18
C PRO A 126 -16.15 -9.34 -7.19
N GLY A 127 -16.76 -8.89 -8.27
CA GLY A 127 -16.08 -8.11 -9.28
C GLY A 127 -15.29 -6.97 -8.61
N ARG A 128 -14.19 -6.55 -9.20
CA ARG A 128 -13.25 -5.57 -8.64
C ARG A 128 -13.93 -4.35 -8.01
N THR A 129 -15.03 -3.86 -8.62
CA THR A 129 -15.81 -2.72 -8.12
C THR A 129 -16.53 -3.06 -6.82
N ALA A 130 -17.21 -4.18 -6.74
CA ALA A 130 -17.96 -4.59 -5.54
C ALA A 130 -17.03 -4.88 -4.35
N ALA A 131 -15.89 -5.52 -4.59
CA ALA A 131 -14.87 -5.73 -3.56
C ALA A 131 -14.33 -4.41 -3.01
N ARG A 132 -14.06 -3.45 -3.90
CA ARG A 132 -13.61 -2.10 -3.53
C ARG A 132 -14.65 -1.37 -2.68
N GLU A 133 -15.91 -1.37 -3.09
CA GLU A 133 -17.01 -0.73 -2.36
C GLU A 133 -17.18 -1.35 -0.96
N ALA A 134 -17.11 -2.68 -0.86
CA ALA A 134 -17.17 -3.38 0.42
C ALA A 134 -16.00 -2.97 1.34
N VAL A 135 -14.77 -2.96 0.84
CA VAL A 135 -13.59 -2.54 1.63
C VAL A 135 -13.69 -1.08 2.04
N LEU A 136 -14.18 -0.18 1.17
CA LEU A 136 -14.41 1.21 1.51
C LEU A 136 -15.43 1.34 2.65
N GLY A 137 -16.51 0.55 2.61
CA GLY A 137 -17.49 0.46 3.69
C GLY A 137 -16.90 -0.08 5.00
N TYR A 138 -15.97 -1.04 4.94
CA TYR A 138 -15.27 -1.53 6.13
C TYR A 138 -14.36 -0.46 6.72
N ILE A 139 -13.59 0.27 5.90
CA ILE A 139 -12.75 1.37 6.38
C ILE A 139 -13.60 2.50 6.98
N ALA A 140 -14.77 2.78 6.43
CA ALA A 140 -15.69 3.78 6.99
C ALA A 140 -16.15 3.45 8.43
N GLN A 141 -16.18 2.17 8.79
CA GLN A 141 -16.57 1.69 10.12
C GLN A 141 -15.40 1.55 11.10
N GLU A 142 -14.15 1.74 10.65
CA GLU A 142 -12.99 1.63 11.54
C GLU A 142 -12.97 2.73 12.58
N ALA A 143 -12.77 2.33 13.84
CA ALA A 143 -12.44 3.26 14.89
C ALA A 143 -10.98 3.72 14.77
N LEU A 144 -10.70 4.95 15.15
CA LEU A 144 -9.34 5.43 15.26
C LEU A 144 -8.62 4.71 16.42
N VAL A 145 -7.39 4.29 16.21
CA VAL A 145 -6.57 3.64 17.23
C VAL A 145 -5.69 4.63 18.01
N TYR A 146 -5.68 5.89 17.59
CA TYR A 146 -5.08 7.03 18.26
C TYR A 146 -5.65 8.33 17.69
N GLU A 147 -5.47 9.43 18.42
CA GLU A 147 -5.91 10.77 17.99
C GLU A 147 -5.14 11.22 16.74
N ARG A 148 -5.87 11.72 15.73
CA ARG A 148 -5.28 12.19 14.47
C ARG A 148 -4.21 13.25 14.73
N GLY A 149 -3.08 13.09 14.04
CA GLY A 149 -1.93 14.00 14.13
C GLY A 149 -1.07 13.80 15.38
N SER A 150 -1.49 12.98 16.37
CA SER A 150 -0.74 12.82 17.60
C SER A 150 0.50 11.93 17.46
N ARG A 151 0.51 11.02 16.47
CA ARG A 151 1.65 10.16 16.14
C ARG A 151 1.53 9.63 14.71
N SER A 152 2.58 8.95 14.24
CA SER A 152 2.58 8.21 12.98
C SER A 152 2.47 6.70 13.25
N LEU A 153 1.56 6.03 12.54
CA LEU A 153 1.42 4.58 12.48
C LEU A 153 1.25 4.18 11.02
N TYR A 154 2.23 3.46 10.47
CA TYR A 154 2.17 2.99 9.09
C TYR A 154 0.83 2.32 8.80
N SER A 155 0.08 2.82 7.82
CA SER A 155 -1.28 2.37 7.52
C SER A 155 -1.46 2.09 6.03
N ASP A 156 -1.75 0.84 5.71
CA ASP A 156 -2.18 0.42 4.37
C ASP A 156 -3.56 0.98 4.05
N LEU A 157 -4.45 1.05 5.06
CA LEU A 157 -5.80 1.58 4.90
C LEU A 157 -5.77 3.03 4.39
N GLY A 158 -4.90 3.86 4.97
CA GLY A 158 -4.73 5.24 4.54
C GLY A 158 -4.31 5.34 3.07
N PHE A 159 -3.39 4.49 2.63
CA PHE A 159 -2.93 4.49 1.23
C PHE A 159 -3.92 3.85 0.25
N MET A 160 -4.77 2.92 0.70
CA MET A 160 -5.92 2.46 -0.11
C MET A 160 -6.86 3.62 -0.41
N LEU A 161 -7.20 4.44 0.60
CA LEU A 161 -8.04 5.63 0.41
C LEU A 161 -7.39 6.64 -0.55
N LEU A 162 -6.08 6.90 -0.41
CA LEU A 162 -5.34 7.79 -1.31
C LEU A 162 -5.33 7.27 -2.76
N GLY A 163 -5.13 5.97 -2.96
CA GLY A 163 -5.19 5.34 -4.28
C GLY A 163 -6.56 5.53 -4.95
N TRP A 164 -7.64 5.33 -4.20
CA TRP A 164 -9.00 5.57 -4.71
C TRP A 164 -9.32 7.03 -4.95
N ALA A 165 -8.73 7.94 -4.18
CA ALA A 165 -8.85 9.37 -4.45
C ALA A 165 -8.17 9.75 -5.77
N VAL A 166 -7.00 9.18 -6.06
CA VAL A 166 -6.31 9.38 -7.35
C VAL A 166 -7.17 8.90 -8.52
N GLU A 167 -7.82 7.73 -8.39
CA GLU A 167 -8.70 7.21 -9.46
C GLU A 167 -9.98 8.04 -9.66
N ARG A 168 -10.39 8.81 -8.65
CA ARG A 168 -11.61 9.60 -8.68
C ARG A 168 -11.42 11.01 -9.27
N LEU A 169 -10.21 11.56 -9.19
CA LEU A 169 -9.85 12.92 -9.60
C LEU A 169 -9.27 12.98 -11.01
#